data_dd346f45052f47accefd01837936d63a
#
_entry.id   dd346f45052f47accefd01837936d63a
#
_cell.length_a   1.000
_cell.length_b   1.000
_cell.length_c   1.000
_cell.angle_alpha   90.00
_cell.angle_beta   90.00
_cell.angle_gamma   90.00
#
_symmetry.space_group_name_H-M   'P 1'
#
loop_
_entity.id
_entity.type
_entity.pdbx_description
1 polymer ?
#
loop_
_entity_poly.entity_id
_entity_poly.type
_entity_poly.pdbx_seq_one_letter_code
_entity_poly.pdbx_strand_id
1 'polypeptide(L)'
;VEAADLAQLLTPEGMALLDRTPGVSDGGEIVRVVSRLRGEGHDPGLVAAVLTQAKLRQKARAKFGDFAGRMLFTEAGLEQATRLQVAAQHAGRFAAAGITRVADLGCGIGGDAMAMAALDLDVTAVDRDEVTAAVATHNLALWPNARVELGDAASFDLSRVDGVWMDPARRTAGHANTRRLADPDDWSPTLDTVFAAATTTPTGVKLGPGIDRDLIPDTLEAQWVSVDREVVELVLWSGPLARDGVRRAATVIGAHGIAELTGPADAEDVEVGPVGAYLYEPDGAVIRARLIGDLARSIDGRMLSEGIAYVTSDRAVTTPFAQGFRVLDTMPLDVKQLAARLAADDVGTVEIKKRGVDVDPAQFRKRLRLRGRRSVTLVLTRLEGRHTALLCERLTDAAG
;
A
#
# COMPACT_ATOMS: atom_id res chain seq x y z
N VAL A 1 19.47 -7.00 10.96
CA VAL A 1 20.48 -6.34 11.81
C VAL A 1 20.36 -6.97 13.19
N GLU A 2 21.42 -7.57 13.69
CA GLU A 2 21.52 -8.13 15.05
C GLU A 2 21.74 -6.99 16.05
N ALA A 3 21.41 -7.20 17.33
CA ALA A 3 21.60 -6.17 18.36
C ALA A 3 23.07 -5.71 18.47
N ALA A 4 24.02 -6.65 18.31
CA ALA A 4 25.46 -6.35 18.34
C ALA A 4 25.90 -5.45 17.18
N ASP A 5 25.39 -5.70 15.97
CA ASP A 5 25.67 -4.87 14.77
C ASP A 5 25.11 -3.46 14.94
N LEU A 6 23.90 -3.35 15.49
CA LEU A 6 23.25 -2.06 15.75
C LEU A 6 24.03 -1.27 16.81
N ALA A 7 24.51 -1.91 17.87
CA ALA A 7 25.31 -1.26 18.91
C ALA A 7 26.62 -0.66 18.34
N GLN A 8 27.31 -1.39 17.47
CA GLN A 8 28.50 -0.88 16.79
C GLN A 8 28.18 0.30 15.85
N LEU A 9 27.05 0.20 15.14
CA LEU A 9 26.61 1.23 14.20
C LEU A 9 26.22 2.53 14.90
N LEU A 10 25.54 2.46 16.05
CA LEU A 10 25.08 3.63 16.83
C LEU A 10 26.22 4.38 17.54
N THR A 11 27.49 3.97 17.38
CA THR A 11 28.64 4.75 17.83
C THR A 11 28.86 5.97 16.91
N PRO A 12 29.50 7.06 17.41
CA PRO A 12 29.86 8.19 16.55
C PRO A 12 30.69 7.79 15.31
N GLU A 13 31.58 6.82 15.47
CA GLU A 13 32.39 6.27 14.38
C GLU A 13 31.52 5.54 13.35
N GLY A 14 30.62 4.64 13.81
CA GLY A 14 29.73 3.87 12.96
C GLY A 14 28.80 4.75 12.16
N MET A 15 28.20 5.76 12.78
CA MET A 15 27.33 6.72 12.10
C MET A 15 28.10 7.58 11.09
N ALA A 16 29.27 8.10 11.48
CA ALA A 16 30.11 8.87 10.55
C ALA A 16 30.57 8.01 9.35
N LEU A 17 30.81 6.72 9.56
CA LEU A 17 31.18 5.80 8.49
C LEU A 17 30.00 5.53 7.56
N LEU A 18 28.80 5.31 8.12
CA LEU A 18 27.58 5.13 7.34
C LEU A 18 27.26 6.37 6.48
N ASP A 19 27.38 7.56 7.04
CA ASP A 19 27.07 8.82 6.34
C ASP A 19 28.04 9.11 5.20
N ARG A 20 29.29 8.63 5.28
CA ARG A 20 30.30 8.71 4.20
C ARG A 20 30.17 7.57 3.18
N THR A 21 29.37 6.55 3.47
CA THR A 21 29.21 5.39 2.60
C THR A 21 28.04 5.62 1.66
N PRO A 22 28.26 5.74 0.33
CA PRO A 22 27.18 5.90 -0.62
C PRO A 22 26.28 4.66 -0.64
N GLY A 23 25.03 4.83 -1.08
CA GLY A 23 24.16 3.70 -1.37
C GLY A 23 24.81 2.77 -2.39
N VAL A 24 24.80 1.47 -2.10
CA VAL A 24 25.41 0.44 -2.95
C VAL A 24 24.30 -0.39 -3.61
N SER A 25 24.34 -0.50 -4.94
CA SER A 25 23.30 -1.17 -5.74
C SER A 25 23.76 -2.44 -6.44
N ASP A 26 25.04 -2.59 -6.70
CA ASP A 26 25.57 -3.76 -7.39
C ASP A 26 26.72 -4.45 -6.63
N GLY A 27 26.97 -5.73 -6.99
CA GLY A 27 28.00 -6.55 -6.31
C GLY A 27 29.42 -6.02 -6.50
N GLY A 28 29.73 -5.39 -7.61
CA GLY A 28 31.07 -4.83 -7.87
C GLY A 28 31.35 -3.59 -7.03
N GLU A 29 30.33 -2.78 -6.81
CA GLU A 29 30.41 -1.60 -5.94
C GLU A 29 30.60 -2.00 -4.48
N ILE A 30 29.83 -3.01 -4.02
CA ILE A 30 29.95 -3.59 -2.67
C ILE A 30 31.39 -4.05 -2.42
N VAL A 31 31.99 -4.82 -3.31
CA VAL A 31 33.37 -5.32 -3.16
C VAL A 31 34.37 -4.18 -3.03
N ARG A 32 34.23 -3.14 -3.84
CA ARG A 32 35.11 -1.94 -3.78
C ARG A 32 34.99 -1.21 -2.44
N VAL A 33 33.78 -1.02 -1.94
CA VAL A 33 33.53 -0.35 -0.65
C VAL A 33 34.08 -1.19 0.49
N VAL A 34 33.85 -2.52 0.51
CA VAL A 34 34.42 -3.44 1.52
C VAL A 34 35.94 -3.35 1.54
N SER A 35 36.59 -3.46 0.36
CA SER A 35 38.06 -3.43 0.27
C SER A 35 38.63 -2.13 0.79
N ARG A 36 37.98 -1.01 0.46
CA ARG A 36 38.39 0.32 0.94
C ARG A 36 38.28 0.42 2.46
N LEU A 37 37.11 0.12 3.04
CA LEU A 37 36.85 0.28 4.48
C LEU A 37 37.73 -0.66 5.32
N ARG A 38 37.96 -1.88 4.86
CA ARG A 38 38.91 -2.81 5.51
C ARG A 38 40.36 -2.32 5.40
N GLY A 39 40.73 -1.72 4.26
CA GLY A 39 42.04 -1.11 4.08
C GLY A 39 42.27 0.14 4.97
N GLU A 40 41.19 0.83 5.34
CA GLU A 40 41.19 1.92 6.32
C GLU A 40 41.30 1.43 7.79
N GLY A 41 41.25 0.11 8.03
CA GLY A 41 41.41 -0.50 9.34
C GLY A 41 40.11 -0.65 10.17
N HIS A 42 38.93 -0.44 9.56
CA HIS A 42 37.66 -0.61 10.27
C HIS A 42 37.36 -2.08 10.57
N ASP A 43 36.68 -2.31 11.69
CA ASP A 43 36.25 -3.64 12.14
C ASP A 43 35.36 -4.31 11.09
N PRO A 44 35.56 -5.61 10.77
CA PRO A 44 34.75 -6.30 9.77
C PRO A 44 33.24 -6.35 10.07
N GLY A 45 32.85 -6.42 11.35
CA GLY A 45 31.45 -6.40 11.78
C GLY A 45 30.83 -5.03 11.52
N LEU A 46 31.54 -3.95 11.90
CA LEU A 46 31.10 -2.60 11.60
C LEU A 46 30.97 -2.35 10.08
N VAL A 47 31.92 -2.81 9.28
CA VAL A 47 31.86 -2.70 7.82
C VAL A 47 30.62 -3.42 7.26
N ALA A 48 30.31 -4.62 7.76
CA ALA A 48 29.11 -5.38 7.34
C ALA A 48 27.82 -4.65 7.72
N ALA A 49 27.72 -4.10 8.94
CA ALA A 49 26.58 -3.33 9.42
C ALA A 49 26.36 -2.06 8.59
N VAL A 50 27.42 -1.30 8.30
CA VAL A 50 27.36 -0.10 7.47
C VAL A 50 26.87 -0.41 6.07
N LEU A 51 27.38 -1.45 5.42
CA LEU A 51 26.97 -1.85 4.08
C LEU A 51 25.50 -2.31 4.04
N THR A 52 25.07 -3.04 5.06
CA THR A 52 23.66 -3.46 5.20
C THR A 52 22.77 -2.23 5.28
N GLN A 53 23.10 -1.25 6.11
CA GLN A 53 22.34 -0.01 6.24
C GLN A 53 22.39 0.84 4.96
N ALA A 54 23.54 0.97 4.31
CA ALA A 54 23.65 1.70 3.04
C ALA A 54 22.73 1.11 1.96
N LYS A 55 22.65 -0.23 1.87
CA LYS A 55 21.72 -0.93 0.97
C LYS A 55 20.25 -0.71 1.37
N LEU A 56 19.93 -0.78 2.66
CA LEU A 56 18.58 -0.56 3.16
C LEU A 56 18.15 0.91 2.95
N ARG A 57 19.01 1.88 3.21
CA ARG A 57 18.78 3.30 2.92
C ARG A 57 18.47 3.55 1.44
N GLN A 58 19.19 2.89 0.52
CA GLN A 58 18.93 2.98 -0.91
C GLN A 58 17.53 2.40 -1.27
N LYS A 59 17.17 1.22 -0.76
CA LYS A 59 15.85 0.60 -0.95
C LYS A 59 14.73 1.46 -0.34
N ALA A 60 14.99 2.08 0.81
CA ALA A 60 14.05 2.87 1.57
C ALA A 60 13.63 4.18 0.88
N ARG A 61 14.43 4.70 -0.08
CA ARG A 61 14.09 5.93 -0.82
C ARG A 61 12.72 5.87 -1.49
N ALA A 62 12.30 4.70 -1.93
CA ALA A 62 10.96 4.50 -2.52
C ALA A 62 9.81 4.75 -1.53
N LYS A 63 10.04 4.60 -0.22
CA LYS A 63 9.04 4.80 0.84
C LYS A 63 9.20 6.14 1.57
N PHE A 64 10.44 6.58 1.80
CA PHE A 64 10.79 7.69 2.69
C PHE A 64 11.47 8.87 1.97
N GLY A 65 11.68 8.79 0.64
CA GLY A 65 12.36 9.84 -0.10
C GLY A 65 13.74 10.16 0.49
N ASP A 66 14.03 11.45 0.66
CA ASP A 66 15.31 11.94 1.19
C ASP A 66 15.52 11.63 2.68
N PHE A 67 14.44 11.43 3.45
CA PHE A 67 14.55 11.02 4.85
C PHE A 67 15.28 9.69 5.02
N ALA A 68 15.17 8.77 4.06
CA ALA A 68 15.86 7.49 4.06
C ALA A 68 17.37 7.61 4.33
N GLY A 69 18.00 8.70 3.89
CA GLY A 69 19.43 8.95 4.09
C GLY A 69 19.85 9.18 5.54
N ARG A 70 18.91 9.50 6.43
CA ARG A 70 19.16 9.78 7.85
C ARG A 70 18.59 8.71 8.79
N MET A 71 17.80 7.77 8.24
CA MET A 71 17.14 6.72 9.00
C MET A 71 18.03 5.47 9.11
N LEU A 72 17.69 4.63 10.10
CA LEU A 72 18.14 3.26 10.22
C LEU A 72 16.97 2.29 9.98
N PHE A 73 17.30 1.08 9.54
CA PHE A 73 16.30 0.09 9.12
C PHE A 73 16.67 -1.31 9.60
N THR A 74 15.65 -2.09 9.97
CA THR A 74 15.70 -3.55 9.85
C THR A 74 15.08 -3.97 8.51
N GLU A 75 15.43 -5.13 7.96
CA GLU A 75 14.80 -5.61 6.70
C GLU A 75 13.28 -5.75 6.86
N ALA A 76 12.84 -6.43 7.91
CA ALA A 76 11.42 -6.60 8.21
C ALA A 76 10.72 -5.26 8.44
N GLY A 77 11.33 -4.36 9.24
CA GLY A 77 10.80 -3.03 9.50
C GLY A 77 10.65 -2.19 8.23
N LEU A 78 11.62 -2.23 7.32
CA LEU A 78 11.50 -1.54 6.03
C LEU A 78 10.40 -2.13 5.14
N GLU A 79 10.24 -3.45 5.10
CA GLU A 79 9.19 -4.09 4.30
C GLU A 79 7.80 -3.73 4.80
N GLN A 80 7.59 -3.70 6.11
CA GLN A 80 6.30 -3.45 6.76
C GLN A 80 5.98 -1.96 6.92
N ALA A 81 7.00 -1.08 6.92
CA ALA A 81 6.81 0.35 7.15
C ALA A 81 5.86 0.99 6.13
N THR A 82 5.01 1.85 6.64
CA THR A 82 4.13 2.73 5.87
C THR A 82 4.95 3.68 4.99
N ARG A 83 4.51 3.92 3.75
CA ARG A 83 5.10 4.97 2.90
C ARG A 83 4.85 6.34 3.51
N LEU A 84 5.84 7.23 3.51
CA LEU A 84 5.74 8.53 4.18
C LEU A 84 4.52 9.35 3.75
N GLN A 85 4.19 9.35 2.46
CA GLN A 85 3.00 10.04 1.95
C GLN A 85 1.68 9.47 2.50
N VAL A 86 1.62 8.19 2.86
CA VAL A 86 0.46 7.54 3.48
C VAL A 86 0.46 7.84 4.98
N ALA A 87 1.60 7.72 5.66
CA ALA A 87 1.76 8.09 7.07
C ALA A 87 1.37 9.56 7.32
N ALA A 88 1.65 10.46 6.38
CA ALA A 88 1.21 11.85 6.45
C ALA A 88 -0.33 12.00 6.42
N GLN A 89 -1.06 11.12 5.72
CA GLN A 89 -2.53 11.10 5.75
C GLN A 89 -3.05 10.62 7.12
N HIS A 90 -2.41 9.62 7.72
CA HIS A 90 -2.74 9.16 9.07
C HIS A 90 -2.55 10.30 10.08
N ALA A 91 -1.38 10.91 10.09
CA ALA A 91 -1.06 12.03 10.98
C ALA A 91 -2.03 13.21 10.79
N GLY A 92 -2.35 13.56 9.53
CA GLY A 92 -3.32 14.60 9.20
C GLY A 92 -4.72 14.31 9.75
N ARG A 93 -5.13 13.03 9.82
CA ARG A 93 -6.42 12.61 10.38
C ARG A 93 -6.47 12.88 11.90
N PHE A 94 -5.41 12.55 12.65
CA PHE A 94 -5.31 12.85 14.08
C PHE A 94 -5.30 14.36 14.34
N ALA A 95 -4.50 15.12 13.59
CA ALA A 95 -4.45 16.57 13.73
C ALA A 95 -5.80 17.24 13.43
N ALA A 96 -6.50 16.82 12.36
CA ALA A 96 -7.81 17.34 11.99
C ALA A 96 -8.91 17.03 13.03
N ALA A 97 -8.78 15.93 13.77
CA ALA A 97 -9.67 15.55 14.87
C ALA A 97 -9.34 16.29 16.18
N GLY A 98 -8.33 17.15 16.21
CA GLY A 98 -7.91 17.89 17.40
C GLY A 98 -7.20 17.02 18.46
N ILE A 99 -6.75 15.83 18.08
CA ILE A 99 -5.93 14.96 18.93
C ILE A 99 -4.55 15.60 19.07
N THR A 100 -4.01 15.65 20.28
CA THR A 100 -2.70 16.24 20.54
C THR A 100 -1.68 15.26 21.07
N ARG A 101 -2.10 14.24 21.82
CA ARG A 101 -1.24 13.19 22.37
C ARG A 101 -1.62 11.86 21.76
N VAL A 102 -0.67 11.22 21.06
CA VAL A 102 -0.92 9.97 20.34
C VAL A 102 0.05 8.89 20.83
N ALA A 103 -0.45 7.68 21.05
CA ALA A 103 0.38 6.50 21.19
C ALA A 103 0.42 5.76 19.83
N ASP A 104 1.62 5.47 19.33
CA ASP A 104 1.85 4.58 18.19
C ASP A 104 2.25 3.20 18.73
N LEU A 105 1.28 2.28 18.80
CA LEU A 105 1.41 0.97 19.44
C LEU A 105 1.76 -0.11 18.41
N GLY A 106 2.99 -0.57 18.44
CA GLY A 106 3.62 -1.38 17.40
C GLY A 106 4.29 -0.49 16.36
N CYS A 107 5.04 0.52 16.82
CA CYS A 107 5.58 1.59 15.97
C CYS A 107 6.59 1.10 14.92
N GLY A 108 7.10 -0.11 15.04
CA GLY A 108 8.12 -0.61 14.13
C GLY A 108 9.35 0.32 14.10
N ILE A 109 9.77 0.70 12.92
CA ILE A 109 10.89 1.65 12.74
C ILE A 109 10.50 3.13 12.92
N GLY A 110 9.28 3.42 13.33
CA GLY A 110 8.80 4.77 13.66
C GLY A 110 8.29 5.59 12.47
N GLY A 111 7.84 4.94 11.38
CA GLY A 111 7.40 5.66 10.17
C GLY A 111 6.17 6.52 10.36
N ASP A 112 5.12 6.00 11.00
CA ASP A 112 3.88 6.73 11.32
C ASP A 112 4.12 7.71 12.47
N ALA A 113 4.85 7.31 13.52
CA ALA A 113 5.26 8.19 14.62
C ALA A 113 6.01 9.43 14.12
N MET A 114 6.91 9.28 13.15
CA MET A 114 7.64 10.38 12.52
C MET A 114 6.70 11.36 11.82
N ALA A 115 5.72 10.88 11.06
CA ALA A 115 4.76 11.72 10.38
C ALA A 115 3.85 12.47 11.37
N MET A 116 3.44 11.84 12.47
CA MET A 116 2.67 12.45 13.53
C MET A 116 3.47 13.53 14.26
N ALA A 117 4.71 13.24 14.63
CA ALA A 117 5.58 14.21 15.29
C ALA A 117 5.89 15.43 14.39
N ALA A 118 6.00 15.23 13.08
CA ALA A 118 6.20 16.31 12.10
C ALA A 118 4.97 17.25 11.96
N LEU A 119 3.79 16.84 12.44
CA LEU A 119 2.59 17.68 12.56
C LEU A 119 2.36 18.18 14.00
N ASP A 120 3.42 18.27 14.80
CA ASP A 120 3.41 18.78 16.17
C ASP A 120 2.54 17.98 17.18
N LEU A 121 2.24 16.69 16.86
CA LEU A 121 1.60 15.80 17.83
C LEU A 121 2.65 15.31 18.86
N ASP A 122 2.26 15.20 20.13
CA ASP A 122 3.09 14.57 21.18
C ASP A 122 2.96 13.05 21.08
N VAL A 123 4.03 12.40 20.63
CA VAL A 123 4.00 10.98 20.25
C VAL A 123 4.72 10.10 21.26
N THR A 124 4.02 9.07 21.74
CA THR A 124 4.63 7.94 22.45
C THR A 124 4.63 6.72 21.55
N ALA A 125 5.77 6.40 20.96
CA ALA A 125 5.95 5.23 20.12
C ALA A 125 6.36 4.02 20.96
N VAL A 126 5.67 2.89 20.79
CA VAL A 126 5.89 1.69 21.61
C VAL A 126 6.18 0.50 20.70
N ASP A 127 7.26 -0.21 20.97
CA ASP A 127 7.55 -1.50 20.35
C ASP A 127 8.12 -2.48 21.39
N ARG A 128 7.81 -3.75 21.23
CA ARG A 128 8.28 -4.80 22.16
C ARG A 128 9.65 -5.38 21.80
N ASP A 129 10.09 -5.18 20.56
CA ASP A 129 11.40 -5.66 20.10
C ASP A 129 12.46 -4.60 20.37
N GLU A 130 13.49 -4.98 21.14
CA GLU A 130 14.53 -4.06 21.60
C GLU A 130 15.31 -3.43 20.42
N VAL A 131 15.60 -4.20 19.38
CA VAL A 131 16.32 -3.72 18.19
C VAL A 131 15.46 -2.73 17.42
N THR A 132 14.19 -3.04 17.25
CA THR A 132 13.22 -2.19 16.55
C THR A 132 13.01 -0.88 17.31
N ALA A 133 12.83 -0.94 18.63
CA ALA A 133 12.70 0.23 19.50
C ALA A 133 13.95 1.14 19.46
N ALA A 134 15.14 0.55 19.43
CA ALA A 134 16.40 1.31 19.31
C ALA A 134 16.51 1.99 17.92
N VAL A 135 16.10 1.32 16.84
CA VAL A 135 16.01 1.90 15.49
C VAL A 135 15.00 3.05 15.47
N ALA A 136 13.80 2.85 16.04
CA ALA A 136 12.79 3.90 16.14
C ALA A 136 13.29 5.11 16.93
N THR A 137 14.01 4.88 18.06
CA THR A 137 14.62 5.94 18.87
C THR A 137 15.57 6.80 18.04
N HIS A 138 16.43 6.16 17.23
CA HIS A 138 17.31 6.89 16.32
C HIS A 138 16.51 7.67 15.28
N ASN A 139 15.52 7.05 14.66
CA ASN A 139 14.73 7.65 13.59
C ASN A 139 13.90 8.84 14.08
N LEU A 140 13.45 8.82 15.33
CA LEU A 140 12.65 9.89 15.94
C LEU A 140 13.48 10.96 16.65
N ALA A 141 14.80 10.82 16.72
CA ALA A 141 15.69 11.74 17.47
C ALA A 141 15.62 13.21 17.01
N LEU A 142 15.14 13.48 15.79
CA LEU A 142 14.97 14.83 15.26
C LEU A 142 13.72 15.54 15.80
N TRP A 143 12.77 14.81 16.42
CA TRP A 143 11.50 15.34 16.90
C TRP A 143 11.46 15.34 18.44
N PRO A 144 11.59 16.48 19.11
CA PRO A 144 11.61 16.55 20.58
C PRO A 144 10.25 16.20 21.23
N ASN A 145 9.17 16.22 20.43
CA ASN A 145 7.81 15.83 20.79
C ASN A 145 7.53 14.34 20.57
N ALA A 146 8.54 13.53 20.23
CA ALA A 146 8.41 12.07 20.09
C ALA A 146 9.34 11.37 21.11
N ARG A 147 8.83 10.32 21.72
CA ARG A 147 9.61 9.41 22.59
C ARG A 147 9.28 7.97 22.27
N VAL A 148 10.26 7.08 22.46
CA VAL A 148 10.09 5.63 22.27
C VAL A 148 10.16 4.94 23.62
N GLU A 149 9.22 4.02 23.84
CA GLU A 149 9.16 3.16 25.01
C GLU A 149 9.25 1.69 24.57
N LEU A 150 10.15 0.92 25.18
CA LEU A 150 10.19 -0.53 25.01
C LEU A 150 9.06 -1.14 25.85
N GLY A 151 8.09 -1.80 25.20
CA GLY A 151 6.92 -2.32 25.88
C GLY A 151 5.95 -3.09 24.97
N ASP A 152 4.99 -3.75 25.60
CA ASP A 152 3.92 -4.43 24.89
C ASP A 152 2.73 -3.47 24.65
N ALA A 153 2.31 -3.34 23.40
CA ALA A 153 1.15 -2.55 22.99
C ALA A 153 -0.13 -2.90 23.78
N ALA A 154 -0.33 -4.18 24.11
CA ALA A 154 -1.50 -4.64 24.85
C ALA A 154 -1.55 -4.18 26.32
N SER A 155 -0.39 -3.83 26.88
CA SER A 155 -0.28 -3.38 28.28
C SER A 155 -0.14 -1.85 28.44
N PHE A 156 -0.20 -1.10 27.34
CA PHE A 156 -0.06 0.35 27.38
C PHE A 156 -1.28 1.01 28.05
N ASP A 157 -1.00 1.94 28.95
CA ASP A 157 -2.06 2.71 29.64
C ASP A 157 -2.62 3.80 28.71
N LEU A 158 -3.80 3.53 28.13
CA LEU A 158 -4.48 4.42 27.19
C LEU A 158 -4.90 5.76 27.81
N SER A 159 -4.97 5.87 29.13
CA SER A 159 -5.31 7.14 29.80
C SER A 159 -4.24 8.24 29.63
N ARG A 160 -3.05 7.87 29.19
CA ARG A 160 -1.91 8.78 28.99
C ARG A 160 -2.04 9.60 27.70
N VAL A 161 -2.94 9.23 26.78
CA VAL A 161 -3.04 9.79 25.43
C VAL A 161 -4.49 10.13 25.04
N ASP A 162 -4.65 10.94 24.00
CA ASP A 162 -5.95 11.36 23.49
C ASP A 162 -6.38 10.53 22.28
N GLY A 163 -5.44 9.83 21.66
CA GLY A 163 -5.67 8.95 20.51
C GLY A 163 -4.60 7.89 20.38
N VAL A 164 -4.94 6.84 19.64
CA VAL A 164 -4.07 5.67 19.45
C VAL A 164 -3.97 5.31 17.97
N TRP A 165 -2.76 5.08 17.52
CA TRP A 165 -2.47 4.41 16.27
C TRP A 165 -1.98 2.99 16.54
N MET A 166 -2.49 2.01 15.79
CA MET A 166 -2.09 0.61 15.92
C MET A 166 -1.76 0.00 14.56
N ASP A 167 -0.64 -0.69 14.48
CA ASP A 167 -0.26 -1.52 13.34
C ASP A 167 -0.01 -2.97 13.83
N PRO A 168 -1.10 -3.73 14.09
CA PRO A 168 -0.96 -5.08 14.62
C PRO A 168 -0.26 -5.99 13.60
N ALA A 169 0.90 -6.51 14.00
CA ALA A 169 1.66 -7.44 13.17
C ALA A 169 0.99 -8.81 13.14
N ARG A 170 0.93 -9.43 11.96
CA ARG A 170 0.53 -10.84 11.87
C ARG A 170 1.61 -11.72 12.49
N ARG A 171 1.20 -12.64 13.36
CA ARG A 171 2.12 -13.66 13.88
C ARG A 171 2.46 -14.60 12.73
N THR A 172 3.66 -14.52 12.20
CA THR A 172 4.20 -15.51 11.27
C THR A 172 4.55 -16.79 12.04
N ALA A 173 3.57 -17.66 12.23
CA ALA A 173 3.85 -19.06 12.48
C ALA A 173 4.39 -19.64 11.16
N GLY A 174 5.62 -20.13 11.18
CA GLY A 174 6.37 -20.57 10.03
C GLY A 174 5.61 -21.47 9.05
N HIS A 175 5.88 -21.26 7.76
CA HIS A 175 5.65 -22.09 6.58
C HIS A 175 4.23 -22.14 5.97
N ALA A 176 4.15 -21.56 4.78
CA ALA A 176 3.45 -22.06 3.60
C ALA A 176 2.04 -22.65 3.80
N ASN A 177 1.04 -21.83 4.17
CA ASN A 177 -0.33 -22.13 3.76
C ASN A 177 -1.18 -20.84 3.76
N THR A 178 -1.26 -20.20 2.63
CA THR A 178 -1.99 -18.94 2.38
C THR A 178 -3.53 -19.05 2.57
N ARG A 179 -4.05 -20.18 3.01
CA ARG A 179 -5.49 -20.46 3.11
C ARG A 179 -6.11 -20.39 4.53
N ARG A 180 -5.32 -20.13 5.57
CA ARG A 180 -5.80 -20.01 6.97
C ARG A 180 -5.47 -18.67 7.62
N LEU A 181 -5.60 -17.57 6.89
CA LEU A 181 -5.18 -16.23 7.33
C LEU A 181 -6.32 -15.38 7.90
N ALA A 182 -7.35 -15.99 8.43
CA ALA A 182 -8.54 -15.29 8.94
C ALA A 182 -8.78 -15.48 10.44
N ASP A 183 -7.82 -16.04 11.20
CA ASP A 183 -8.00 -16.16 12.65
C ASP A 183 -7.67 -14.81 13.31
N PRO A 184 -8.64 -14.18 14.02
CA PRO A 184 -8.41 -12.96 14.78
C PRO A 184 -7.26 -13.08 15.79
N ASP A 185 -6.96 -14.29 16.28
CA ASP A 185 -5.89 -14.57 17.24
C ASP A 185 -4.48 -14.59 16.59
N ASP A 186 -4.39 -14.59 15.26
CA ASP A 186 -3.09 -14.55 14.54
C ASP A 186 -2.44 -13.15 14.53
N TRP A 187 -3.07 -12.15 15.15
CA TRP A 187 -2.58 -10.78 15.22
C TRP A 187 -1.94 -10.47 16.57
N SER A 188 -1.01 -9.53 16.62
CA SER A 188 -0.39 -9.03 17.84
C SER A 188 -0.27 -7.50 17.81
N PRO A 189 -1.04 -6.77 18.66
CA PRO A 189 -2.12 -7.26 19.52
C PRO A 189 -3.26 -7.94 18.75
N THR A 190 -4.07 -8.76 19.43
CA THR A 190 -5.22 -9.43 18.81
C THR A 190 -6.27 -8.42 18.34
N LEU A 191 -7.07 -8.77 17.32
CA LEU A 191 -8.12 -7.86 16.83
C LEU A 191 -9.14 -7.52 17.92
N ASP A 192 -9.44 -8.44 18.83
CA ASP A 192 -10.32 -8.17 19.97
C ASP A 192 -9.75 -7.07 20.88
N THR A 193 -8.45 -7.12 21.17
CA THR A 193 -7.77 -6.05 21.94
C THR A 193 -7.83 -4.70 21.22
N VAL A 194 -7.60 -4.72 19.92
CA VAL A 194 -7.66 -3.52 19.06
C VAL A 194 -9.07 -2.92 19.06
N PHE A 195 -10.09 -3.73 18.85
CA PHE A 195 -11.46 -3.26 18.81
C PHE A 195 -11.97 -2.82 20.20
N ALA A 196 -11.52 -3.47 21.28
CA ALA A 196 -11.81 -2.99 22.63
C ALA A 196 -11.23 -1.59 22.89
N ALA A 197 -9.98 -1.33 22.48
CA ALA A 197 -9.38 0.01 22.57
C ALA A 197 -10.17 1.04 21.75
N ALA A 198 -10.63 0.69 20.55
CA ALA A 198 -11.41 1.56 19.68
C ALA A 198 -12.80 1.95 20.24
N THR A 199 -13.30 1.25 21.26
CA THR A 199 -14.56 1.63 21.94
C THR A 199 -14.36 2.72 23.00
N THR A 200 -13.15 2.89 23.52
CA THR A 200 -12.86 3.79 24.67
C THR A 200 -11.98 4.97 24.27
N THR A 201 -11.13 4.80 23.28
CA THR A 201 -10.16 5.82 22.87
C THR A 201 -10.22 5.98 21.34
N PRO A 202 -10.15 7.22 20.83
CA PRO A 202 -10.04 7.47 19.40
C PRO A 202 -8.88 6.66 18.79
N THR A 203 -9.18 5.74 17.89
CA THR A 203 -8.20 4.77 17.40
C THR A 203 -8.19 4.72 15.88
N GLY A 204 -6.98 4.80 15.30
CA GLY A 204 -6.69 4.41 13.93
C GLY A 204 -5.98 3.05 13.92
N VAL A 205 -6.43 2.13 13.07
CA VAL A 205 -5.86 0.78 12.99
C VAL A 205 -5.48 0.46 11.56
N LYS A 206 -4.21 0.22 11.31
CA LYS A 206 -3.72 -0.24 10.00
C LYS A 206 -3.81 -1.77 9.92
N LEU A 207 -4.42 -2.25 8.86
CA LEU A 207 -4.58 -3.67 8.59
C LEU A 207 -4.17 -4.00 7.16
N GLY A 208 -3.86 -5.26 6.90
CA GLY A 208 -3.65 -5.71 5.54
C GLY A 208 -4.92 -5.54 4.69
N PRO A 209 -4.82 -5.07 3.44
CA PRO A 209 -5.99 -4.71 2.63
C PRO A 209 -6.87 -5.92 2.26
N GLY A 210 -6.40 -7.13 2.48
CA GLY A 210 -7.11 -8.39 2.19
C GLY A 210 -7.76 -9.04 3.40
N ILE A 211 -7.94 -8.31 4.52
CA ILE A 211 -8.68 -8.84 5.67
C ILE A 211 -10.10 -9.22 5.26
N ASP A 212 -10.65 -10.24 5.91
CA ASP A 212 -12.07 -10.59 5.75
C ASP A 212 -12.94 -9.43 6.25
N ARG A 213 -13.82 -8.96 5.40
CA ARG A 213 -14.66 -7.80 5.69
C ARG A 213 -15.67 -8.05 6.81
N ASP A 214 -16.08 -9.32 7.01
CA ASP A 214 -17.01 -9.71 8.07
C ASP A 214 -16.39 -9.54 9.47
N LEU A 215 -15.04 -9.38 9.54
CA LEU A 215 -14.33 -9.04 10.77
C LEU A 215 -14.33 -7.54 11.08
N ILE A 216 -14.78 -6.66 10.16
CA ILE A 216 -14.78 -5.22 10.34
C ILE A 216 -16.05 -4.79 11.08
N PRO A 217 -15.96 -4.21 12.29
CA PRO A 217 -17.13 -3.71 13.00
C PRO A 217 -17.85 -2.61 12.21
N ASP A 218 -19.18 -2.70 12.13
CA ASP A 218 -20.02 -1.71 11.42
C ASP A 218 -19.96 -0.29 12.04
N THR A 219 -19.45 -0.17 13.25
CA THR A 219 -19.28 1.12 13.94
C THR A 219 -18.07 1.90 13.47
N LEU A 220 -17.15 1.27 12.74
CA LEU A 220 -15.91 1.90 12.29
C LEU A 220 -16.01 2.40 10.85
N GLU A 221 -15.33 3.48 10.53
CA GLU A 221 -15.04 3.87 9.15
C GLU A 221 -13.92 2.96 8.62
N ALA A 222 -14.12 2.35 7.46
CA ALA A 222 -13.13 1.51 6.79
C ALA A 222 -12.63 2.22 5.53
N GLN A 223 -11.32 2.54 5.50
CA GLN A 223 -10.65 3.28 4.44
C GLN A 223 -9.58 2.42 3.78
N TRP A 224 -9.77 2.04 2.52
CA TRP A 224 -8.73 1.39 1.72
C TRP A 224 -7.89 2.43 1.01
N VAL A 225 -6.57 2.26 1.07
CA VAL A 225 -5.61 3.16 0.46
C VAL A 225 -4.86 2.46 -0.66
N SER A 226 -4.80 3.07 -1.83
CA SER A 226 -3.93 2.65 -2.93
C SER A 226 -2.89 3.73 -3.25
N VAL A 227 -1.70 3.27 -3.63
CA VAL A 227 -0.61 4.12 -4.11
C VAL A 227 -0.19 3.58 -5.47
N ASP A 228 -0.20 4.42 -6.49
CA ASP A 228 0.13 4.05 -7.87
C ASP A 228 -0.63 2.79 -8.32
N ARG A 229 -1.93 2.70 -7.97
CA ARG A 229 -2.87 1.60 -8.27
C ARG A 229 -2.61 0.28 -7.51
N GLU A 230 -1.67 0.25 -6.60
CA GLU A 230 -1.46 -0.85 -5.66
C GLU A 230 -2.19 -0.57 -4.35
N VAL A 231 -3.11 -1.44 -3.94
CA VAL A 231 -3.76 -1.32 -2.62
C VAL A 231 -2.77 -1.70 -1.54
N VAL A 232 -2.39 -0.74 -0.72
CA VAL A 232 -1.30 -0.91 0.25
C VAL A 232 -1.79 -1.26 1.64
N GLU A 233 -2.99 -0.77 2.03
CA GLU A 233 -3.54 -1.00 3.37
C GLU A 233 -5.05 -0.80 3.43
N LEU A 234 -5.63 -1.24 4.54
CA LEU A 234 -6.91 -0.83 5.09
C LEU A 234 -6.64 -0.11 6.40
N VAL A 235 -7.27 1.04 6.61
CA VAL A 235 -7.29 1.71 7.91
C VAL A 235 -8.72 1.72 8.46
N LEU A 236 -8.85 1.35 9.73
CA LEU A 236 -10.10 1.48 10.48
C LEU A 236 -10.00 2.68 11.41
N TRP A 237 -11.05 3.52 11.44
CA TRP A 237 -11.10 4.73 12.25
C TRP A 237 -12.27 4.67 13.22
N SER A 238 -12.05 5.12 14.48
CA SER A 238 -13.07 5.18 15.53
C SER A 238 -13.18 6.56 16.18
N GLY A 239 -14.28 6.78 16.87
CA GLY A 239 -14.54 8.04 17.60
C GLY A 239 -14.43 9.27 16.68
N PRO A 240 -13.82 10.37 17.15
CA PRO A 240 -13.67 11.59 16.35
C PRO A 240 -12.71 11.45 15.15
N LEU A 241 -11.98 10.34 15.04
CA LEU A 241 -11.19 10.02 13.85
C LEU A 241 -12.06 9.49 12.71
N ALA A 242 -13.21 8.89 12.99
CA ALA A 242 -14.19 8.50 11.99
C ALA A 242 -15.00 9.74 11.56
N ARG A 243 -15.27 9.85 10.26
CA ARG A 243 -16.06 10.97 9.72
C ARG A 243 -17.56 10.69 9.82
N ASP A 244 -18.31 11.72 10.12
CA ASP A 244 -19.76 11.63 10.19
C ASP A 244 -20.35 11.22 8.82
N GLY A 245 -21.19 10.20 8.83
CA GLY A 245 -21.83 9.69 7.62
C GLY A 245 -20.92 8.91 6.68
N VAL A 246 -19.65 8.66 7.02
CA VAL A 246 -18.72 7.86 6.20
C VAL A 246 -18.47 6.51 6.87
N ARG A 247 -18.79 5.43 6.15
CA ARG A 247 -18.48 4.06 6.57
C ARG A 247 -17.48 3.37 5.64
N ARG A 248 -17.42 3.82 4.39
CA ARG A 248 -16.51 3.30 3.36
C ARG A 248 -15.75 4.44 2.72
N ALA A 249 -14.45 4.27 2.57
CA ALA A 249 -13.61 5.21 1.86
C ALA A 249 -12.58 4.48 0.99
N ALA A 250 -12.30 5.04 -0.16
CA ALA A 250 -11.24 4.62 -1.06
C ALA A 250 -10.35 5.83 -1.34
N THR A 251 -9.14 5.83 -0.81
CA THR A 251 -8.14 6.87 -1.06
C THR A 251 -7.16 6.38 -2.11
N VAL A 252 -7.04 7.15 -3.18
CA VAL A 252 -6.14 6.88 -4.30
C VAL A 252 -5.06 7.94 -4.32
N ILE A 253 -3.80 7.52 -4.18
CA ILE A 253 -2.61 8.37 -4.24
C ILE A 253 -1.85 8.03 -5.52
N GLY A 254 -1.61 9.02 -6.34
CA GLY A 254 -0.91 8.85 -7.62
C GLY A 254 -0.21 10.12 -8.08
N ALA A 255 0.26 10.12 -9.33
CA ALA A 255 1.03 11.23 -9.91
C ALA A 255 0.28 12.58 -9.89
N HIS A 256 -1.06 12.56 -9.87
CA HIS A 256 -1.90 13.76 -9.86
C HIS A 256 -2.35 14.19 -8.45
N GLY A 257 -1.77 13.60 -7.41
CA GLY A 257 -2.11 13.91 -6.02
C GLY A 257 -2.95 12.83 -5.35
N ILE A 258 -3.77 13.28 -4.39
CA ILE A 258 -4.61 12.44 -3.55
C ILE A 258 -6.06 12.70 -3.89
N ALA A 259 -6.82 11.65 -4.11
CA ALA A 259 -8.26 11.71 -4.31
C ALA A 259 -8.96 10.69 -3.40
N GLU A 260 -10.16 11.01 -2.96
CA GLU A 260 -10.92 10.13 -2.10
C GLU A 260 -12.37 10.01 -2.55
N LEU A 261 -12.88 8.79 -2.55
CA LEU A 261 -14.29 8.44 -2.77
C LEU A 261 -14.83 7.86 -1.47
N THR A 262 -15.96 8.40 -0.99
CA THR A 262 -16.55 8.00 0.31
C THR A 262 -18.02 7.65 0.14
N GLY A 263 -18.50 6.80 1.04
CA GLY A 263 -19.91 6.42 1.10
C GLY A 263 -20.37 6.07 2.52
N PRO A 264 -21.69 6.21 2.79
CA PRO A 264 -22.28 5.88 4.10
C PRO A 264 -22.43 4.37 4.33
N ALA A 265 -22.27 3.57 3.29
CA ALA A 265 -22.36 2.11 3.29
C ALA A 265 -21.66 1.55 2.05
N ASP A 266 -21.72 0.24 1.85
CA ASP A 266 -21.42 -0.40 0.56
C ASP A 266 -22.37 0.19 -0.50
N ALA A 267 -21.84 0.67 -1.59
CA ALA A 267 -22.65 1.20 -2.69
C ALA A 267 -23.32 0.06 -3.45
N GLU A 268 -24.60 0.22 -3.72
CA GLU A 268 -25.30 -0.67 -4.65
C GLU A 268 -24.70 -0.53 -6.05
N ASP A 269 -24.44 -1.67 -6.69
CA ASP A 269 -24.00 -1.70 -8.08
C ASP A 269 -25.09 -1.08 -8.98
N VAL A 270 -24.69 -0.37 -10.01
CA VAL A 270 -25.63 0.08 -11.05
C VAL A 270 -25.99 -1.11 -11.96
N GLU A 271 -27.04 -0.93 -12.75
CA GLU A 271 -27.49 -1.98 -13.68
C GLU A 271 -26.40 -2.39 -14.68
N VAL A 272 -26.46 -3.67 -15.07
CA VAL A 272 -25.63 -4.22 -16.15
C VAL A 272 -26.19 -3.76 -17.48
N GLY A 273 -25.32 -3.35 -18.39
CA GLY A 273 -25.74 -2.92 -19.71
C GLY A 273 -24.74 -3.27 -20.82
N PRO A 274 -25.07 -2.94 -22.07
CA PRO A 274 -24.21 -3.25 -23.21
C PRO A 274 -22.85 -2.52 -23.09
N VAL A 275 -21.83 -3.09 -23.74
CA VAL A 275 -20.51 -2.47 -23.84
C VAL A 275 -20.64 -1.09 -24.50
N GLY A 276 -20.15 -0.06 -23.83
CA GLY A 276 -20.07 1.30 -24.36
C GLY A 276 -18.78 1.58 -25.11
N ALA A 277 -18.60 2.81 -25.54
CA ALA A 277 -17.39 3.27 -26.22
C ALA A 277 -16.14 3.25 -25.31
N TYR A 278 -16.34 3.28 -23.99
CA TYR A 278 -15.26 3.32 -22.99
C TYR A 278 -15.46 2.27 -21.91
N LEU A 279 -14.34 1.69 -21.49
CA LEU A 279 -14.26 0.75 -20.40
C LEU A 279 -13.43 1.36 -19.27
N TYR A 280 -13.83 1.14 -18.03
CA TYR A 280 -13.15 1.60 -16.84
C TYR A 280 -12.81 0.43 -15.94
N GLU A 281 -11.54 0.33 -15.58
CA GLU A 281 -11.06 -0.59 -14.55
C GLU A 281 -10.97 0.17 -13.23
N PRO A 282 -11.89 -0.04 -12.27
CA PRO A 282 -11.83 0.63 -10.98
C PRO A 282 -10.52 0.34 -10.25
N ASP A 283 -10.04 1.33 -9.49
CA ASP A 283 -8.91 1.14 -8.59
C ASP A 283 -9.22 0.05 -7.56
N GLY A 284 -8.18 -0.65 -7.13
CA GLY A 284 -8.32 -1.71 -6.15
C GLY A 284 -8.91 -1.24 -4.81
N ALA A 285 -8.62 0.00 -4.38
CA ALA A 285 -9.20 0.59 -3.19
C ALA A 285 -10.72 0.79 -3.34
N VAL A 286 -11.18 1.27 -4.49
CA VAL A 286 -12.62 1.44 -4.79
C VAL A 286 -13.36 0.11 -4.77
N ILE A 287 -12.74 -0.94 -5.36
CA ILE A 287 -13.31 -2.29 -5.37
C ILE A 287 -13.45 -2.83 -3.95
N ARG A 288 -12.39 -2.71 -3.14
CA ARG A 288 -12.37 -3.23 -1.77
C ARG A 288 -13.30 -2.45 -0.84
N ALA A 289 -13.38 -1.14 -1.03
CA ALA A 289 -14.33 -0.28 -0.32
C ALA A 289 -15.80 -0.51 -0.73
N ARG A 290 -16.08 -1.33 -1.77
CA ARG A 290 -17.42 -1.52 -2.32
C ARG A 290 -18.08 -0.23 -2.80
N LEU A 291 -17.31 0.66 -3.40
CA LEU A 291 -17.79 1.94 -3.94
C LEU A 291 -17.85 1.97 -5.48
N ILE A 292 -17.93 0.78 -6.12
CA ILE A 292 -17.99 0.68 -7.59
C ILE A 292 -19.26 1.35 -8.13
N GLY A 293 -20.39 1.17 -7.45
CA GLY A 293 -21.66 1.80 -7.86
C GLY A 293 -21.59 3.32 -7.82
N ASP A 294 -20.92 3.93 -6.82
CA ASP A 294 -20.72 5.37 -6.73
C ASP A 294 -19.78 5.87 -7.82
N LEU A 295 -18.70 5.15 -8.07
CA LEU A 295 -17.83 5.43 -9.22
C LEU A 295 -18.63 5.37 -10.54
N ALA A 296 -19.42 4.33 -10.76
CA ALA A 296 -20.20 4.17 -11.98
C ALA A 296 -21.18 5.33 -12.18
N ARG A 297 -21.91 5.73 -11.14
CA ARG A 297 -22.79 6.90 -11.17
C ARG A 297 -22.04 8.18 -11.51
N SER A 298 -20.83 8.37 -10.96
CA SER A 298 -20.03 9.59 -11.19
C SER A 298 -19.55 9.76 -12.64
N ILE A 299 -19.47 8.65 -13.41
CA ILE A 299 -19.01 8.67 -14.80
C ILE A 299 -20.13 8.35 -15.81
N ASP A 300 -21.39 8.41 -15.39
CA ASP A 300 -22.56 8.04 -16.20
C ASP A 300 -22.37 6.64 -16.81
N GLY A 301 -21.93 5.72 -15.97
CA GLY A 301 -21.54 4.37 -16.35
C GLY A 301 -22.55 3.31 -15.92
N ARG A 302 -22.35 2.10 -16.43
CA ARG A 302 -23.10 0.88 -16.11
C ARG A 302 -22.13 -0.27 -15.87
N MET A 303 -22.55 -1.28 -15.11
CA MET A 303 -21.72 -2.47 -14.93
C MET A 303 -21.59 -3.22 -16.26
N LEU A 304 -20.41 -3.77 -16.49
CA LEU A 304 -20.15 -4.58 -17.69
C LEU A 304 -20.77 -5.98 -17.58
N SER A 305 -20.74 -6.55 -16.37
CA SER A 305 -21.32 -7.86 -16.04
C SER A 305 -21.53 -7.96 -14.54
N GLU A 306 -22.46 -8.75 -14.12
CA GLU A 306 -22.72 -9.04 -12.71
C GLU A 306 -21.48 -9.66 -12.03
N GLY A 307 -21.12 -9.15 -10.85
CA GLY A 307 -19.99 -9.62 -10.05
C GLY A 307 -18.60 -9.41 -10.66
N ILE A 308 -18.50 -8.67 -11.77
CA ILE A 308 -17.22 -8.34 -12.40
C ILE A 308 -16.99 -6.82 -12.32
N ALA A 309 -15.93 -6.44 -11.62
CA ALA A 309 -15.58 -5.04 -11.35
C ALA A 309 -15.00 -4.34 -12.59
N TYR A 310 -15.81 -4.21 -13.63
CA TYR A 310 -15.60 -3.32 -14.78
C TYR A 310 -16.83 -2.47 -14.98
N VAL A 311 -16.62 -1.19 -15.24
CA VAL A 311 -17.67 -0.22 -15.58
C VAL A 311 -17.49 0.18 -17.05
N THR A 312 -18.59 0.40 -17.76
CA THR A 312 -18.56 0.89 -19.14
C THR A 312 -19.41 2.14 -19.27
N SER A 313 -19.03 3.06 -20.16
CA SER A 313 -19.74 4.30 -20.43
C SER A 313 -19.66 4.65 -21.92
N ASP A 314 -20.58 5.45 -22.40
CA ASP A 314 -20.54 5.99 -23.77
C ASP A 314 -19.76 7.32 -23.85
N ARG A 315 -19.33 7.85 -22.71
CA ARG A 315 -18.58 9.10 -22.58
C ARG A 315 -17.16 8.85 -22.05
N ALA A 316 -16.18 9.58 -22.61
CA ALA A 316 -14.84 9.63 -22.04
C ALA A 316 -14.85 10.49 -20.77
N VAL A 317 -14.52 9.90 -19.63
CA VAL A 317 -14.41 10.61 -18.34
C VAL A 317 -13.05 10.31 -17.74
N THR A 318 -12.30 11.33 -17.38
CA THR A 318 -11.07 11.18 -16.59
C THR A 318 -11.44 11.17 -15.13
N THR A 319 -10.99 10.14 -14.40
CA THR A 319 -11.22 9.99 -12.97
C THR A 319 -10.00 9.36 -12.31
N PRO A 320 -9.60 9.77 -11.10
CA PRO A 320 -8.51 9.13 -10.37
C PRO A 320 -8.89 7.72 -9.89
N PHE A 321 -10.18 7.41 -9.82
CA PHE A 321 -10.72 6.18 -9.23
C PHE A 321 -10.78 4.99 -10.19
N ALA A 322 -10.47 5.18 -11.46
CA ALA A 322 -10.44 4.11 -12.46
C ALA A 322 -9.44 4.40 -13.58
N GLN A 323 -8.88 3.34 -14.16
CA GLN A 323 -8.17 3.45 -15.42
C GLN A 323 -9.16 3.35 -16.56
N GLY A 324 -9.23 4.39 -17.39
CA GLY A 324 -10.07 4.42 -18.59
C GLY A 324 -9.40 3.80 -19.82
N PHE A 325 -10.22 3.22 -20.68
CA PHE A 325 -9.83 2.64 -21.97
C PHE A 325 -10.89 2.97 -23.02
N ARG A 326 -10.48 3.30 -24.23
CA ARG A 326 -11.37 3.34 -25.39
C ARG A 326 -11.53 1.92 -25.94
N VAL A 327 -12.74 1.44 -26.09
CA VAL A 327 -13.04 0.15 -26.69
C VAL A 327 -12.94 0.26 -28.22
N LEU A 328 -12.08 -0.57 -28.82
CA LEU A 328 -11.89 -0.61 -30.27
C LEU A 328 -12.72 -1.72 -30.91
N ASP A 329 -12.83 -2.86 -30.20
CA ASP A 329 -13.56 -4.03 -30.69
C ASP A 329 -13.91 -4.98 -29.54
N THR A 330 -14.94 -5.79 -29.77
CA THR A 330 -15.41 -6.84 -28.86
C THR A 330 -15.45 -8.17 -29.61
N MET A 331 -14.70 -9.16 -29.14
CA MET A 331 -14.53 -10.43 -29.82
C MET A 331 -14.71 -11.61 -28.86
N PRO A 332 -15.09 -12.80 -29.36
CA PRO A 332 -14.99 -14.03 -28.57
C PRO A 332 -13.55 -14.24 -28.09
N LEU A 333 -13.40 -14.86 -26.90
CA LEU A 333 -12.07 -15.23 -26.37
C LEU A 333 -11.53 -16.45 -27.14
N ASP A 334 -11.23 -16.26 -28.42
CA ASP A 334 -10.62 -17.26 -29.31
C ASP A 334 -9.22 -16.80 -29.74
N VAL A 335 -8.21 -17.60 -29.42
CA VAL A 335 -6.80 -17.25 -29.69
C VAL A 335 -6.50 -17.03 -31.16
N LYS A 336 -7.11 -17.83 -32.06
CA LYS A 336 -6.84 -17.74 -33.49
C LYS A 336 -7.43 -16.45 -34.10
N GLN A 337 -8.67 -16.14 -33.74
CA GLN A 337 -9.32 -14.91 -34.17
C GLN A 337 -8.60 -13.67 -33.63
N LEU A 338 -8.25 -13.67 -32.34
CA LEU A 338 -7.51 -12.59 -31.71
C LEU A 338 -6.12 -12.40 -32.33
N ALA A 339 -5.37 -13.49 -32.59
CA ALA A 339 -4.07 -13.40 -33.24
C ALA A 339 -4.17 -12.83 -34.67
N ALA A 340 -5.17 -13.24 -35.43
CA ALA A 340 -5.41 -12.73 -36.80
C ALA A 340 -5.74 -11.23 -36.77
N ARG A 341 -6.63 -10.80 -35.86
CA ARG A 341 -7.01 -9.39 -35.70
C ARG A 341 -5.82 -8.53 -35.28
N LEU A 342 -5.07 -8.96 -34.27
CA LEU A 342 -3.90 -8.23 -33.78
C LEU A 342 -2.80 -8.12 -34.85
N ALA A 343 -2.62 -9.16 -35.66
CA ALA A 343 -1.68 -9.11 -36.80
C ALA A 343 -2.14 -8.13 -37.88
N ALA A 344 -3.44 -8.09 -38.20
CA ALA A 344 -4.00 -7.14 -39.18
C ALA A 344 -3.84 -5.69 -38.71
N ASP A 345 -3.90 -5.44 -37.40
CA ASP A 345 -3.74 -4.12 -36.78
C ASP A 345 -2.29 -3.74 -36.50
N ASP A 346 -1.29 -4.49 -36.96
CA ASP A 346 0.16 -4.30 -36.74
C ASP A 346 0.52 -4.27 -35.24
N VAL A 347 -0.13 -5.08 -34.38
CA VAL A 347 0.10 -5.11 -32.95
C VAL A 347 1.30 -6.01 -32.60
N GLY A 348 2.27 -5.44 -31.88
CA GLY A 348 3.47 -6.14 -31.39
C GLY A 348 3.53 -6.29 -29.87
N THR A 349 2.83 -5.45 -29.15
CA THR A 349 2.80 -5.49 -27.67
C THR A 349 1.36 -5.49 -27.18
N VAL A 350 1.07 -6.40 -26.22
CA VAL A 350 -0.26 -6.48 -25.60
C VAL A 350 -0.11 -6.47 -24.08
N GLU A 351 -0.76 -5.50 -23.44
CA GLU A 351 -1.09 -5.58 -22.04
C GLU A 351 -2.34 -6.47 -21.88
N ILE A 352 -2.32 -7.45 -20.97
CA ILE A 352 -3.46 -8.34 -20.74
C ILE A 352 -4.01 -8.09 -19.34
N LYS A 353 -5.25 -7.65 -19.28
CA LYS A 353 -6.05 -7.55 -18.06
C LYS A 353 -7.11 -8.62 -18.05
N LYS A 354 -7.40 -9.21 -16.88
CA LYS A 354 -8.42 -10.25 -16.78
C LYS A 354 -9.26 -10.13 -15.53
N ARG A 355 -10.56 -10.35 -15.67
CA ARG A 355 -11.51 -10.56 -14.57
C ARG A 355 -12.61 -11.53 -15.00
N GLY A 356 -12.94 -12.49 -14.14
CA GLY A 356 -13.99 -13.46 -14.42
C GLY A 356 -13.64 -14.54 -15.45
N VAL A 357 -12.36 -14.65 -15.84
CA VAL A 357 -11.85 -15.73 -16.72
C VAL A 357 -10.60 -16.36 -16.12
N ASP A 358 -10.46 -17.68 -16.32
CA ASP A 358 -9.27 -18.42 -15.88
C ASP A 358 -8.28 -18.54 -17.04
N VAL A 359 -7.42 -17.53 -17.19
CA VAL A 359 -6.40 -17.44 -18.23
C VAL A 359 -5.09 -16.98 -17.61
N ASP A 360 -4.00 -17.66 -17.88
CA ASP A 360 -2.64 -17.18 -17.57
C ASP A 360 -2.21 -16.14 -18.62
N PRO A 361 -2.03 -14.85 -18.25
CA PRO A 361 -1.69 -13.79 -19.20
C PRO A 361 -0.36 -14.03 -19.93
N ALA A 362 0.64 -14.61 -19.25
CA ALA A 362 1.95 -14.85 -19.84
C ALA A 362 1.90 -15.95 -20.90
N GLN A 363 1.22 -17.06 -20.60
CA GLN A 363 1.01 -18.14 -21.55
C GLN A 363 0.10 -17.72 -22.72
N PHE A 364 -0.96 -16.95 -22.41
CA PHE A 364 -1.87 -16.45 -23.43
C PHE A 364 -1.15 -15.54 -24.43
N ARG A 365 -0.31 -14.61 -23.95
CA ARG A 365 0.50 -13.72 -24.80
C ARG A 365 1.42 -14.50 -25.74
N LYS A 366 2.08 -15.57 -25.27
CA LYS A 366 2.94 -16.42 -26.12
C LYS A 366 2.17 -17.05 -27.29
N ARG A 367 0.90 -17.44 -27.07
CA ARG A 367 0.05 -18.04 -28.10
C ARG A 367 -0.38 -17.06 -29.19
N LEU A 368 -0.43 -15.75 -28.90
CA LEU A 368 -0.81 -14.71 -29.86
C LEU A 368 0.26 -14.44 -30.94
N ARG A 369 1.53 -14.81 -30.69
CA ARG A 369 2.66 -14.72 -31.66
C ARG A 369 2.81 -13.32 -32.26
N LEU A 370 2.74 -12.27 -31.44
CA LEU A 370 2.75 -10.87 -31.86
C LEU A 370 4.06 -10.48 -32.57
N ARG A 371 3.97 -9.68 -33.67
CA ARG A 371 5.13 -9.25 -34.47
C ARG A 371 5.04 -7.79 -34.95
N GLY A 372 3.98 -7.07 -34.61
CA GLY A 372 3.73 -5.70 -35.07
C GLY A 372 4.48 -4.66 -34.25
N ARG A 373 4.14 -3.39 -34.47
CA ARG A 373 4.74 -2.20 -33.84
C ARG A 373 3.83 -1.50 -32.83
N ARG A 374 2.51 -1.67 -32.96
CA ARG A 374 1.53 -1.01 -32.10
C ARG A 374 1.40 -1.72 -30.76
N SER A 375 1.01 -0.96 -29.73
CA SER A 375 0.66 -1.48 -28.41
C SER A 375 -0.83 -1.30 -28.16
N VAL A 376 -1.48 -2.32 -27.60
CA VAL A 376 -2.91 -2.29 -27.22
C VAL A 376 -3.11 -3.00 -25.89
N THR A 377 -4.27 -2.80 -25.27
CA THR A 377 -4.71 -3.55 -24.08
C THR A 377 -5.80 -4.54 -24.47
N LEU A 378 -5.63 -5.81 -24.08
CA LEU A 378 -6.68 -6.82 -24.15
C LEU A 378 -7.29 -7.01 -22.76
N VAL A 379 -8.59 -6.75 -22.66
CA VAL A 379 -9.35 -7.04 -21.43
C VAL A 379 -10.13 -8.32 -21.65
N LEU A 380 -9.74 -9.37 -20.91
CA LEU A 380 -10.36 -10.69 -20.97
C LEU A 380 -11.39 -10.79 -19.83
N THR A 381 -12.65 -11.01 -20.21
CA THR A 381 -13.77 -10.99 -19.24
C THR A 381 -14.92 -11.90 -19.68
N ARG A 382 -16.05 -11.81 -19.02
CA ARG A 382 -17.32 -12.43 -19.44
C ARG A 382 -18.34 -11.36 -19.72
N LEU A 383 -19.02 -11.47 -20.85
CA LEU A 383 -20.20 -10.70 -21.21
C LEU A 383 -21.37 -11.68 -21.41
N GLU A 384 -22.48 -11.45 -20.71
CA GLU A 384 -23.66 -12.32 -20.79
C GLU A 384 -23.29 -13.82 -20.62
N GLY A 385 -22.38 -14.11 -19.67
CA GLY A 385 -21.89 -15.46 -19.40
C GLY A 385 -20.85 -16.01 -20.41
N ARG A 386 -20.54 -15.31 -21.53
CA ARG A 386 -19.61 -15.75 -22.56
C ARG A 386 -18.22 -15.17 -22.34
N HIS A 387 -17.19 -15.98 -22.52
CA HIS A 387 -15.80 -15.53 -22.49
C HIS A 387 -15.52 -14.59 -23.66
N THR A 388 -15.15 -13.38 -23.36
CA THR A 388 -15.01 -12.29 -24.33
C THR A 388 -13.67 -11.57 -24.12
N ALA A 389 -13.10 -11.08 -25.20
CA ALA A 389 -11.95 -10.18 -25.22
C ALA A 389 -12.37 -8.82 -25.78
N LEU A 390 -12.09 -7.76 -25.04
CA LEU A 390 -12.22 -6.39 -25.49
C LEU A 390 -10.84 -5.90 -25.94
N LEU A 391 -10.73 -5.44 -27.17
CA LEU A 391 -9.54 -4.76 -27.69
C LEU A 391 -9.66 -3.29 -27.35
N CYS A 392 -8.69 -2.75 -26.62
CA CYS A 392 -8.77 -1.42 -26.05
C CYS A 392 -7.49 -0.61 -26.26
N GLU A 393 -7.63 0.71 -26.29
CA GLU A 393 -6.56 1.67 -26.10
C GLU A 393 -6.70 2.35 -24.74
N ARG A 394 -5.59 2.46 -23.99
CA ARG A 394 -5.59 3.20 -22.72
C ARG A 394 -5.89 4.67 -22.99
N LEU A 395 -6.82 5.23 -22.21
CA LEU A 395 -6.96 6.69 -22.17
C LEU A 395 -5.71 7.26 -21.48
N THR A 396 -4.98 8.08 -22.19
CA THR A 396 -3.94 8.91 -21.59
C THR A 396 -4.64 10.10 -20.95
N ASP A 397 -4.25 10.46 -19.75
CA ASP A 397 -4.66 11.72 -19.17
C ASP A 397 -4.28 12.81 -20.18
N ALA A 398 -5.26 13.60 -20.61
CA ALA A 398 -4.95 14.74 -21.44
C ALA A 398 -3.98 15.59 -20.61
N ALA A 399 -2.75 15.72 -21.10
CA ALA A 399 -1.79 16.64 -20.52
C ALA A 399 -2.45 18.02 -20.51
N GLY A 400 -2.84 18.45 -19.29
CA GLY A 400 -3.32 19.79 -19.04
C GLY A 400 -2.16 20.78 -19.04
#